data_092b9762bf01917243990508454ca7a2
#
_entry.id   092b9762bf01917243990508454ca7a2
#
_cell.length_a   1.000
_cell.length_b   1.000
_cell.length_c   1.000
_cell.angle_alpha   90.00
_cell.angle_beta   90.00
_cell.angle_gamma   90.00
#
_symmetry.space_group_name_H-M   'P 1'
#
loop_
_entity.id
_entity.type
_entity.pdbx_description
1 polymer ?
#
loop_
_entity_poly.entity_id
_entity_poly.type
_entity_poly.pdbx_seq_one_letter_code
_entity_poly.pdbx_strand_id
1 'polypeptide(L)'
;VDTVLFDLPAKEGPADGVVIKAIANLTKLSPAPLASKSYAEAITPANYETGLEHLRDCDLIIEAIAERMDWKQDLYKKIAPFVNDTAVLASNTSGLGINKLADVLPEQLRHRFCGVHFFNPPRYMHLAELIPASTTDAAVLEGLETFVVTHLGKGVVYAKDTPNFIGNRIGV
;
A
#
# COMPACT_ATOMS: atom_id res chain seq x y z
N VAL A 1 -9.35 8.36 9.03
CA VAL A 1 -8.31 8.42 7.97
C VAL A 1 -9.03 8.57 6.65
N ASP A 2 -8.76 9.67 5.95
CA ASP A 2 -9.25 9.87 4.59
C ASP A 2 -8.50 8.92 3.66
N THR A 3 -9.23 8.23 2.79
CA THR A 3 -8.66 7.18 1.95
C THR A 3 -9.01 7.41 0.49
N VAL A 4 -8.01 7.37 -0.38
CA VAL A 4 -8.20 7.33 -1.83
C VAL A 4 -7.81 5.94 -2.32
N LEU A 5 -8.71 5.27 -3.01
CA LEU A 5 -8.46 3.95 -3.59
C LEU A 5 -8.22 4.09 -5.10
N PHE A 6 -7.11 3.53 -5.55
CA PHE A 6 -6.70 3.56 -6.96
C PHE A 6 -6.80 2.18 -7.62
N ASP A 7 -7.19 2.18 -8.88
CA ASP A 7 -7.04 1.03 -9.79
C ASP A 7 -6.89 1.52 -11.24
N LEU A 8 -6.82 0.58 -12.16
CA LEU A 8 -6.83 0.88 -13.59
C LEU A 8 -8.14 1.57 -14.01
N PRO A 9 -8.09 2.46 -14.99
CA PRO A 9 -9.30 3.06 -15.54
C PRO A 9 -10.20 1.99 -16.18
N ALA A 10 -11.50 2.17 -16.07
CA ALA A 10 -12.47 1.30 -16.71
C ALA A 10 -12.36 1.43 -18.25
N LYS A 11 -12.48 0.32 -18.96
CA LYS A 11 -12.50 0.31 -20.43
C LYS A 11 -13.79 0.87 -21.00
N GLU A 12 -14.87 0.78 -20.23
CA GLU A 12 -16.21 1.25 -20.60
C GLU A 12 -16.88 1.91 -19.39
N GLY A 13 -17.66 2.96 -19.63
CA GLY A 13 -18.34 3.71 -18.59
C GLY A 13 -17.46 4.76 -17.90
N PRO A 14 -17.78 5.17 -16.65
CA PRO A 14 -16.98 6.14 -15.90
C PRO A 14 -15.54 5.63 -15.69
N ALA A 15 -14.55 6.51 -15.81
CA ALA A 15 -13.13 6.15 -15.68
C ALA A 15 -12.82 5.44 -14.35
N ASP A 16 -13.45 5.84 -13.24
CA ASP A 16 -13.29 5.23 -11.92
C ASP A 16 -14.18 3.98 -11.70
N GLY A 17 -14.84 3.48 -12.74
CA GLY A 17 -15.82 2.39 -12.65
C GLY A 17 -15.30 1.10 -12.03
N VAL A 18 -14.01 0.78 -12.21
CA VAL A 18 -13.37 -0.38 -11.57
C VAL A 18 -13.33 -0.20 -10.06
N VAL A 19 -12.85 0.95 -9.60
CA VAL A 19 -12.72 1.26 -8.17
C VAL A 19 -14.09 1.40 -7.50
N ILE A 20 -15.05 2.06 -8.15
CA ILE A 20 -16.43 2.19 -7.64
C ILE A 20 -17.04 0.82 -7.40
N LYS A 21 -16.87 -0.13 -8.33
CA LYS A 21 -17.33 -1.53 -8.16
C LYS A 21 -16.61 -2.23 -7.00
N ALA A 22 -15.30 -2.03 -6.86
CA ALA A 22 -14.50 -2.59 -5.77
C ALA A 22 -15.01 -2.08 -4.41
N ILE A 23 -15.22 -0.77 -4.25
CA ILE A 23 -15.76 -0.16 -3.03
C ILE A 23 -17.16 -0.72 -2.71
N ALA A 24 -18.05 -0.81 -3.70
CA ALA A 24 -19.38 -1.38 -3.52
C ALA A 24 -19.31 -2.85 -3.08
N ASN A 25 -18.34 -3.62 -3.54
CA ASN A 25 -18.15 -5.01 -3.14
C ASN A 25 -17.68 -5.16 -1.69
N LEU A 26 -16.96 -4.18 -1.11
CA LEU A 26 -16.55 -4.24 0.30
C LEU A 26 -17.73 -4.43 1.25
N THR A 27 -18.90 -3.88 0.90
CA THR A 27 -20.12 -4.01 1.73
C THR A 27 -20.78 -5.40 1.68
N LYS A 28 -20.33 -6.26 0.75
CA LYS A 28 -20.90 -7.60 0.48
C LYS A 28 -19.98 -8.74 0.94
N LEU A 29 -18.71 -8.44 1.25
CA LEU A 29 -17.72 -9.46 1.63
C LEU A 29 -18.01 -10.07 3.01
N SER A 30 -17.64 -11.34 3.15
CA SER A 30 -17.67 -12.07 4.42
C SER A 30 -16.32 -12.81 4.59
N PRO A 31 -15.61 -12.60 5.71
CA PRO A 31 -15.95 -11.71 6.81
C PRO A 31 -15.92 -10.23 6.38
N ALA A 32 -16.70 -9.37 7.07
CA ALA A 32 -16.86 -7.96 6.69
C ALA A 32 -15.55 -7.18 6.83
N PRO A 33 -15.01 -6.56 5.75
CA PRO A 33 -13.75 -5.79 5.82
C PRO A 33 -13.92 -4.44 6.53
N LEU A 34 -15.13 -3.88 6.58
CA LEU A 34 -15.44 -2.61 7.22
C LEU A 34 -16.24 -2.81 8.50
N ALA A 35 -16.02 -1.97 9.52
CA ALA A 35 -16.78 -2.01 10.77
C ALA A 35 -18.25 -1.60 10.58
N SER A 36 -18.50 -0.68 9.66
CA SER A 36 -19.82 -0.29 9.18
C SER A 36 -19.81 -0.17 7.67
N LYS A 37 -20.90 -0.56 7.02
CA LYS A 37 -21.05 -0.40 5.55
C LYS A 37 -20.98 1.05 5.12
N SER A 38 -21.41 1.99 5.95
CA SER A 38 -21.33 3.42 5.69
C SER A 38 -19.89 3.95 5.53
N TYR A 39 -18.88 3.26 6.06
CA TYR A 39 -17.49 3.66 5.88
C TYR A 39 -16.99 3.50 4.45
N ALA A 40 -17.68 2.74 3.62
CA ALA A 40 -17.39 2.69 2.19
C ALA A 40 -17.57 4.05 1.49
N GLU A 41 -18.49 4.89 1.99
CA GLU A 41 -18.77 6.23 1.44
C GLU A 41 -17.63 7.22 1.69
N ALA A 42 -16.76 6.95 2.67
CA ALA A 42 -15.58 7.76 2.99
C ALA A 42 -14.36 7.45 2.10
N ILE A 43 -14.47 6.45 1.21
CA ILE A 43 -13.40 6.08 0.30
C ILE A 43 -13.58 6.82 -1.02
N THR A 44 -12.63 7.66 -1.39
CA THR A 44 -12.60 8.37 -2.66
C THR A 44 -12.09 7.45 -3.77
N PRO A 45 -12.85 7.18 -4.84
CA PRO A 45 -12.36 6.42 -5.98
C PRO A 45 -11.44 7.27 -6.86
N ALA A 46 -10.37 6.68 -7.38
CA ALA A 46 -9.45 7.29 -8.32
C ALA A 46 -8.89 6.26 -9.30
N ASN A 47 -8.29 6.70 -10.39
CA ASN A 47 -7.61 5.84 -11.34
C ASN A 47 -6.22 6.39 -11.70
N TYR A 48 -5.37 5.54 -12.28
CA TYR A 48 -3.99 5.89 -12.62
C TYR A 48 -3.83 6.81 -13.85
N GLU A 49 -4.88 7.21 -14.54
CA GLU A 49 -4.80 8.12 -15.67
C GLU A 49 -5.19 9.56 -15.31
N THR A 50 -6.26 9.73 -14.55
CA THR A 50 -6.82 11.05 -14.26
C THR A 50 -6.74 11.45 -12.78
N GLY A 51 -6.43 10.50 -11.89
CA GLY A 51 -6.49 10.70 -10.43
C GLY A 51 -5.15 10.91 -9.74
N LEU A 52 -4.00 10.90 -10.44
CA LEU A 52 -2.68 10.94 -9.81
C LEU A 52 -2.41 12.17 -8.94
N GLU A 53 -3.09 13.29 -9.19
CA GLU A 53 -2.97 14.50 -8.36
C GLU A 53 -3.38 14.28 -6.90
N HIS A 54 -4.28 13.31 -6.61
CA HIS A 54 -4.62 12.94 -5.23
C HIS A 54 -3.41 12.46 -4.41
N LEU A 55 -2.37 11.93 -5.06
CA LEU A 55 -1.16 11.47 -4.36
C LEU A 55 -0.39 12.60 -3.69
N ARG A 56 -0.55 13.86 -4.17
CA ARG A 56 0.12 15.02 -3.60
C ARG A 56 -0.31 15.33 -2.16
N ASP A 57 -1.52 14.92 -1.80
CA ASP A 57 -2.11 15.18 -0.49
C ASP A 57 -2.06 13.95 0.43
N CYS A 58 -1.46 12.84 -0.03
CA CYS A 58 -1.33 11.63 0.76
C CYS A 58 -0.10 11.69 1.70
N ASP A 59 -0.28 11.28 2.95
CA ASP A 59 0.82 11.08 3.91
C ASP A 59 1.43 9.68 3.78
N LEU A 60 0.61 8.68 3.39
CA LEU A 60 0.99 7.30 3.21
C LEU A 60 0.36 6.73 1.95
N ILE A 61 1.17 6.12 1.10
CA ILE A 61 0.75 5.43 -0.11
C ILE A 61 1.12 3.96 0.05
N ILE A 62 0.14 3.07 0.02
CA ILE A 62 0.35 1.62 0.08
C ILE A 62 0.05 1.01 -1.28
N GLU A 63 1.08 0.53 -1.97
CA GLU A 63 0.94 -0.19 -3.23
C GLU A 63 0.59 -1.65 -2.96
N ALA A 64 -0.47 -2.13 -3.60
CA ALA A 64 -0.98 -3.50 -3.46
C ALA A 64 -1.45 -4.09 -4.82
N ILE A 65 -0.78 -3.73 -5.91
CA ILE A 65 -1.08 -4.30 -7.24
C ILE A 65 -0.56 -5.74 -7.36
N ALA A 66 -0.78 -6.37 -8.52
CA ALA A 66 -0.34 -7.74 -8.78
C ALA A 66 1.13 -7.97 -8.45
N GLU A 67 1.46 -9.17 -7.97
CA GLU A 67 2.80 -9.58 -7.49
C GLU A 67 3.77 -9.80 -8.66
N ARG A 68 4.04 -8.70 -9.39
CA ARG A 68 4.95 -8.63 -10.53
C ARG A 68 5.91 -7.48 -10.39
N MET A 69 7.21 -7.79 -10.41
CA MET A 69 8.28 -6.81 -10.25
C MET A 69 8.21 -5.69 -11.30
N ASP A 70 8.06 -6.07 -12.56
CA ASP A 70 7.99 -5.15 -13.70
C ASP A 70 6.80 -4.17 -13.58
N TRP A 71 5.61 -4.67 -13.24
CA TRP A 71 4.41 -3.84 -13.08
C TRP A 71 4.52 -2.86 -11.91
N LYS A 72 5.07 -3.32 -10.79
CA LYS A 72 5.29 -2.45 -9.63
C LYS A 72 6.31 -1.36 -9.94
N GLN A 73 7.40 -1.71 -10.60
CA GLN A 73 8.43 -0.73 -11.00
C GLN A 73 7.89 0.30 -12.01
N ASP A 74 7.08 -0.12 -12.96
CA ASP A 74 6.45 0.80 -13.92
C ASP A 74 5.45 1.73 -13.23
N LEU A 75 4.66 1.20 -12.29
CA LEU A 75 3.78 2.03 -11.45
C LEU A 75 4.58 3.06 -10.65
N TYR A 76 5.68 2.66 -10.02
CA TYR A 76 6.52 3.58 -9.22
C TYR A 76 7.10 4.71 -10.05
N LYS A 77 7.59 4.44 -11.26
CA LYS A 77 8.04 5.47 -12.19
C LYS A 77 6.92 6.45 -12.54
N LYS A 78 5.71 5.93 -12.72
CA LYS A 78 4.53 6.74 -13.07
C LYS A 78 4.08 7.63 -11.93
N ILE A 79 4.04 7.13 -10.69
CA ILE A 79 3.52 7.87 -9.54
C ILE A 79 4.55 8.78 -8.86
N ALA A 80 5.84 8.47 -8.96
CA ALA A 80 6.89 9.20 -8.26
C ALA A 80 6.84 10.73 -8.42
N PRO A 81 6.51 11.31 -9.60
CA PRO A 81 6.39 12.76 -9.76
C PRO A 81 5.24 13.40 -8.97
N PHE A 82 4.29 12.60 -8.50
CA PHE A 82 3.10 13.05 -7.77
C PHE A 82 3.20 12.81 -6.27
N VAL A 83 4.18 12.05 -5.81
CA VAL A 83 4.41 11.79 -4.37
C VAL A 83 5.06 13.03 -3.76
N ASN A 84 4.43 13.59 -2.72
CA ASN A 84 4.99 14.77 -2.05
C ASN A 84 6.26 14.45 -1.23
N ASP A 85 6.95 15.49 -0.78
CA ASP A 85 8.28 15.37 -0.14
C ASP A 85 8.25 14.76 1.26
N THR A 86 7.10 14.49 1.84
CA THR A 86 6.94 13.94 3.18
C THR A 86 6.24 12.58 3.19
N ALA A 87 5.53 12.22 2.13
CA ALA A 87 4.77 10.98 2.05
C ALA A 87 5.66 9.74 2.12
N VAL A 88 5.20 8.73 2.81
CA VAL A 88 5.80 7.39 2.81
C VAL A 88 5.16 6.57 1.69
N LEU A 89 6.01 5.94 0.86
CA LEU A 89 5.59 4.95 -0.11
C LEU A 89 5.91 3.55 0.41
N ALA A 90 4.91 2.69 0.49
CA ALA A 90 5.06 1.33 0.97
C ALA A 90 4.54 0.31 -0.04
N SER A 91 5.19 -0.84 -0.16
CA SER A 91 4.69 -1.97 -0.95
C SER A 91 4.11 -3.04 -0.03
N ASN A 92 2.91 -3.52 -0.35
CA ASN A 92 2.30 -4.69 0.30
C ASN A 92 2.69 -6.00 -0.41
N THR A 93 3.87 -6.06 -1.04
CA THR A 93 4.37 -7.30 -1.64
C THR A 93 4.49 -8.39 -0.60
N SER A 94 4.25 -9.64 -1.00
CA SER A 94 4.36 -10.82 -0.12
C SER A 94 5.74 -11.48 -0.16
N GLY A 95 6.63 -11.07 -1.07
CA GLY A 95 7.93 -11.73 -1.18
C GLY A 95 8.89 -11.17 -2.23
N LEU A 96 8.50 -10.13 -2.98
CA LEU A 96 9.43 -9.46 -3.89
C LEU A 96 10.46 -8.63 -3.09
N GLY A 97 11.69 -8.58 -3.59
CA GLY A 97 12.77 -7.83 -2.93
C GLY A 97 12.49 -6.33 -2.85
N ILE A 98 12.43 -5.81 -1.64
CA ILE A 98 12.13 -4.40 -1.37
C ILE A 98 13.22 -3.49 -1.94
N ASN A 99 14.49 -3.86 -1.80
CA ASN A 99 15.60 -3.13 -2.40
C ASN A 99 15.48 -3.05 -3.93
N LYS A 100 15.10 -4.16 -4.59
CA LYS A 100 14.89 -4.19 -6.05
C LYS A 100 13.71 -3.31 -6.49
N LEU A 101 12.67 -3.23 -5.69
CA LEU A 101 11.56 -2.33 -5.95
C LEU A 101 11.99 -0.87 -5.79
N ALA A 102 12.84 -0.56 -4.82
CA ALA A 102 13.37 0.79 -4.58
C ALA A 102 14.29 1.31 -5.71
N ASP A 103 14.94 0.43 -6.48
CA ASP A 103 15.95 0.79 -7.48
C ASP A 103 15.47 1.80 -8.54
N VAL A 104 14.18 1.78 -8.87
CA VAL A 104 13.58 2.68 -9.89
C VAL A 104 13.08 4.01 -9.32
N LEU A 105 13.07 4.15 -7.99
CA LEU A 105 12.60 5.37 -7.33
C LEU A 105 13.68 6.46 -7.34
N PRO A 106 13.28 7.76 -7.40
CA PRO A 106 14.18 8.86 -7.12
C PRO A 106 14.83 8.73 -5.74
N GLU A 107 16.07 9.19 -5.59
CA GLU A 107 16.85 9.07 -4.36
C GLU A 107 16.09 9.54 -3.12
N GLN A 108 15.47 10.73 -3.19
CA GLN A 108 14.70 11.29 -2.06
C GLN A 108 13.52 10.40 -1.65
N LEU A 109 12.89 9.69 -2.59
CA LEU A 109 11.78 8.81 -2.29
C LEU A 109 12.25 7.45 -1.75
N ARG A 110 13.46 6.99 -2.10
CA ARG A 110 14.04 5.75 -1.55
C ARG A 110 14.18 5.79 -0.03
N HIS A 111 14.51 6.97 0.53
CA HIS A 111 14.60 7.15 1.98
C HIS A 111 13.27 6.99 2.72
N ARG A 112 12.16 7.12 2.00
CA ARG A 112 10.79 7.02 2.50
C ARG A 112 10.03 5.82 1.90
N PHE A 113 10.76 4.83 1.38
CA PHE A 113 10.21 3.60 0.81
C PHE A 113 10.52 2.39 1.68
N CYS A 114 9.53 1.52 1.89
CA CYS A 114 9.69 0.25 2.59
C CYS A 114 8.61 -0.76 2.16
N GLY A 115 8.70 -1.99 2.65
CA GLY A 115 7.61 -2.95 2.61
C GLY A 115 6.72 -2.83 3.84
N VAL A 116 5.41 -2.95 3.64
CA VAL A 116 4.41 -3.14 4.70
C VAL A 116 3.53 -4.30 4.32
N HIS A 117 3.81 -5.48 4.86
CA HIS A 117 3.12 -6.69 4.50
C HIS A 117 2.00 -7.02 5.49
N PHE A 118 0.77 -6.95 5.02
CA PHE A 118 -0.43 -7.36 5.76
C PHE A 118 -0.83 -8.79 5.37
N PHE A 119 -1.52 -9.47 6.29
CA PHE A 119 -2.04 -10.83 6.06
C PHE A 119 -3.55 -10.79 5.83
N ASN A 120 -4.04 -11.62 4.92
CA ASN A 120 -5.45 -11.70 4.59
C ASN A 120 -6.25 -12.55 5.58
N PRO A 121 -7.42 -12.10 6.00
CA PRO A 121 -8.06 -10.81 5.74
C PRO A 121 -7.44 -9.71 6.62
N PRO A 122 -7.00 -8.55 6.05
CA PRO A 122 -6.15 -7.59 6.77
C PRO A 122 -6.83 -6.97 7.99
N ARG A 123 -8.14 -6.88 8.04
CA ARG A 123 -8.87 -6.40 9.23
C ARG A 123 -8.72 -7.35 10.43
N TYR A 124 -8.68 -8.66 10.19
CA TYR A 124 -8.75 -9.68 11.23
C TYR A 124 -7.38 -10.22 11.63
N MET A 125 -6.46 -10.26 10.69
CA MET A 125 -5.09 -10.71 10.95
C MET A 125 -4.32 -9.61 11.68
N HIS A 126 -3.83 -9.95 12.87
CA HIS A 126 -3.18 -8.96 13.75
C HIS A 126 -1.77 -8.59 13.31
N LEU A 127 -1.04 -9.51 12.67
CA LEU A 127 0.35 -9.32 12.27
C LEU A 127 0.48 -8.35 11.08
N ALA A 128 1.46 -7.46 11.16
CA ALA A 128 2.00 -6.71 10.03
C ALA A 128 3.53 -6.77 10.06
N GLU A 129 4.16 -6.98 8.93
CA GLU A 129 5.61 -6.97 8.79
C GLU A 129 6.06 -5.64 8.17
N LEU A 130 7.05 -4.99 8.77
CA LEU A 130 7.75 -3.85 8.20
C LEU A 130 9.10 -4.32 7.66
N ILE A 131 9.34 -4.09 6.37
CA ILE A 131 10.54 -4.54 5.67
C ILE A 131 11.29 -3.32 5.14
N PRO A 132 12.34 -2.84 5.82
CA PRO A 132 13.12 -1.72 5.32
C PRO A 132 13.91 -2.09 4.07
N ALA A 133 14.04 -1.14 3.13
CA ALA A 133 15.12 -1.14 2.16
C ALA A 133 16.42 -0.68 2.83
N SER A 134 17.56 -0.90 2.21
CA SER A 134 18.86 -0.46 2.71
C SER A 134 18.97 1.08 2.85
N THR A 135 18.13 1.81 2.14
CA THR A 135 18.07 3.27 2.12
C THR A 135 16.97 3.85 3.01
N THR A 136 16.10 3.05 3.60
CA THR A 136 14.95 3.53 4.38
C THR A 136 15.42 4.22 5.65
N ASP A 137 14.98 5.44 5.89
CA ASP A 137 15.28 6.18 7.11
C ASP A 137 14.58 5.55 8.33
N ALA A 138 15.32 5.45 9.44
CA ALA A 138 14.79 4.89 10.69
C ALA A 138 13.56 5.65 11.19
N ALA A 139 13.56 6.98 11.11
CA ALA A 139 12.43 7.80 11.54
C ALA A 139 11.15 7.53 10.73
N VAL A 140 11.26 7.17 9.44
CA VAL A 140 10.13 6.76 8.60
C VAL A 140 9.52 5.45 9.12
N LEU A 141 10.37 4.49 9.46
CA LEU A 141 9.92 3.20 10.01
C LEU A 141 9.25 3.36 11.37
N GLU A 142 9.81 4.18 12.26
CA GLU A 142 9.23 4.47 13.58
C GLU A 142 7.87 5.15 13.48
N GLY A 143 7.74 6.14 12.57
CA GLY A 143 6.47 6.81 12.30
C GLY A 143 5.42 5.86 11.72
N LEU A 144 5.82 5.01 10.79
CA LEU A 144 4.95 4.02 10.17
C LEU A 144 4.52 2.93 11.17
N GLU A 145 5.44 2.43 12.01
CA GLU A 145 5.12 1.51 13.09
C GLU A 145 4.10 2.11 14.05
N THR A 146 4.33 3.35 14.47
CA THR A 146 3.40 4.08 15.34
C THR A 146 2.01 4.15 14.71
N PHE A 147 1.90 4.48 13.43
CA PHE A 147 0.63 4.52 12.71
C PHE A 147 -0.03 3.13 12.66
N VAL A 148 0.72 2.11 12.25
CA VAL A 148 0.21 0.74 12.09
C VAL A 148 -0.27 0.15 13.42
N VAL A 149 0.44 0.43 14.52
CA VAL A 149 0.06 -0.03 15.86
C VAL A 149 -1.14 0.76 16.40
N THR A 150 -1.07 2.10 16.38
CA THR A 150 -2.05 2.93 17.08
C THR A 150 -3.35 3.14 16.31
N HIS A 151 -3.28 3.26 14.98
CA HIS A 151 -4.46 3.52 14.14
C HIS A 151 -5.04 2.26 13.51
N LEU A 152 -4.18 1.29 13.15
CA LEU A 152 -4.64 0.04 12.54
C LEU A 152 -4.74 -1.12 13.53
N GLY A 153 -4.25 -0.97 14.77
CA GLY A 153 -4.34 -1.98 15.82
C GLY A 153 -3.55 -3.25 15.54
N LYS A 154 -2.43 -3.15 14.81
CA LYS A 154 -1.58 -4.28 14.43
C LYS A 154 -0.47 -4.55 15.44
N GLY A 155 -0.05 -5.82 15.51
CA GLY A 155 1.25 -6.18 16.08
C GLY A 155 2.30 -6.14 14.96
N VAL A 156 3.35 -5.33 15.13
CA VAL A 156 4.39 -5.11 14.14
C VAL A 156 5.61 -5.96 14.43
N VAL A 157 6.19 -6.56 13.40
CA VAL A 157 7.52 -7.16 13.42
C VAL A 157 8.37 -6.61 12.28
N TYR A 158 9.66 -6.40 12.54
CA TYR A 158 10.61 -6.00 11.52
C TYR A 158 11.17 -7.25 10.83
N ALA A 159 11.00 -7.34 9.53
CA ALA A 159 11.54 -8.40 8.70
C ALA A 159 12.69 -7.88 7.84
N LYS A 160 13.65 -8.76 7.54
CA LYS A 160 14.69 -8.49 6.55
C LYS A 160 14.14 -8.64 5.14
N ASP A 161 14.74 -7.92 4.17
CA ASP A 161 14.45 -8.07 2.75
C ASP A 161 14.99 -9.40 2.23
N THR A 162 14.31 -10.47 2.60
CA THR A 162 14.59 -11.85 2.18
C THR A 162 13.32 -12.47 1.58
N PRO A 163 13.43 -13.47 0.68
CA PRO A 163 12.25 -14.09 0.06
C PRO A 163 11.23 -14.56 1.10
N ASN A 164 9.97 -14.15 0.91
CA ASN A 164 8.82 -14.49 1.76
C ASN A 164 8.89 -13.93 3.20
N PHE A 165 9.81 -13.02 3.50
CA PHE A 165 9.98 -12.33 4.79
C PHE A 165 10.00 -13.30 5.99
N ILE A 166 9.15 -13.13 7.02
CA ILE A 166 9.07 -14.02 8.18
C ILE A 166 7.81 -14.89 8.11
N GLY A 167 6.62 -14.27 8.04
CA GLY A 167 5.34 -14.96 8.17
C GLY A 167 5.11 -16.00 7.08
N ASN A 168 5.32 -15.63 5.82
CA ASN A 168 5.16 -16.56 4.71
C ASN A 168 6.26 -17.63 4.68
N ARG A 169 7.45 -17.34 5.21
CA ARG A 169 8.55 -18.30 5.27
C ARG A 169 8.34 -19.37 6.33
N ILE A 170 7.63 -19.05 7.41
CA ILE A 170 7.34 -20.01 8.50
C ILE A 170 6.07 -20.82 8.17
N GLY A 171 5.13 -20.23 7.44
CA GLY A 171 3.85 -20.83 7.11
C GLY A 171 3.83 -21.76 5.89
N VAL A 172 4.99 -22.07 5.30
CA VAL A 172 5.11 -22.96 4.12
C VAL A 172 5.65 -24.31 4.56
#